data_4633fcff1257dbc342e29621f68129c3
#
_entry.id   4633fcff1257dbc342e29621f68129c3
#
_cell.length_a   1.000
_cell.length_b   1.000
_cell.length_c   1.000
_cell.angle_alpha   90.00
_cell.angle_beta   90.00
_cell.angle_gamma   90.00
#
_symmetry.space_group_name_H-M   'P 1'
#
loop_
_entity.id
_entity.type
_entity.pdbx_description
1 polymer ?
#
loop_
_entity_poly.entity_id
_entity_poly.type
_entity_poly.pdbx_seq_one_letter_code
_entity_poly.pdbx_strand_id
1 'polypeptide(L)'
;MDMSLLGIIVALVVLIIICYRKFNPVVGTLICVAILAIFSGLSVLDTITDTYFTGFSDFLKNNFLLFATGTVFASIMEGSGAAAAFAKMIYSKVGGRGAIYGCMLAVLILGYIGVNGWALMFIAYPIFLCVFKQENLPRWLIPGVIYTSLAYNSSMFPGS
;
A
#
# COMPACT_ATOMS: atom_id res chain seq x y z
N MET A 1 31.94 -5.64 7.62
CA MET A 1 30.55 -5.54 7.15
C MET A 1 29.87 -6.78 7.67
N ASP A 2 28.94 -6.62 8.58
CA ASP A 2 28.34 -7.77 9.26
C ASP A 2 27.60 -8.66 8.26
N MET A 3 27.79 -9.96 8.37
CA MET A 3 27.15 -10.96 7.49
C MET A 3 25.63 -10.77 7.39
N SER A 4 25.01 -10.30 8.46
CA SER A 4 23.59 -9.97 8.50
C SER A 4 23.20 -8.78 7.60
N LEU A 5 24.06 -7.74 7.52
CA LEU A 5 23.85 -6.61 6.60
C LEU A 5 23.89 -7.03 5.13
N LEU A 6 24.85 -7.89 4.78
CA LEU A 6 24.91 -8.49 3.45
C LEU A 6 23.65 -9.30 3.14
N GLY A 7 23.18 -10.08 4.13
CA GLY A 7 21.92 -10.84 3.99
C GLY A 7 20.72 -9.96 3.70
N ILE A 8 20.60 -8.81 4.36
CA ILE A 8 19.51 -7.85 4.12
C ILE A 8 19.55 -7.32 2.69
N ILE A 9 20.72 -6.89 2.22
CA ILE A 9 20.89 -6.35 0.86
C ILE A 9 20.54 -7.41 -0.18
N VAL A 10 21.05 -8.63 -0.02
CA VAL A 10 20.76 -9.75 -0.95
C VAL A 10 19.27 -10.08 -0.95
N ALA A 11 18.62 -10.17 0.22
CA ALA A 11 17.19 -10.44 0.33
C ALA A 11 16.34 -9.35 -0.35
N LEU A 12 16.69 -8.07 -0.20
CA LEU A 12 16.00 -6.96 -0.87
C LEU A 12 16.16 -7.03 -2.39
N VAL A 13 17.36 -7.28 -2.90
CA VAL A 13 17.60 -7.44 -4.34
C VAL A 13 16.80 -8.60 -4.90
N VAL A 14 16.78 -9.75 -4.21
CA VAL A 14 16.00 -10.93 -4.61
C VAL A 14 14.51 -10.61 -4.61
N LEU A 15 14.00 -9.89 -3.60
CA LEU A 15 12.60 -9.48 -3.54
C LEU A 15 12.22 -8.60 -4.73
N ILE A 16 13.06 -7.61 -5.07
CA ILE A 16 12.86 -6.74 -6.21
C ILE A 16 12.80 -7.56 -7.51
N ILE A 17 13.74 -8.49 -7.71
CA ILE A 17 13.77 -9.36 -8.91
C ILE A 17 12.51 -10.22 -9.00
N ILE A 18 12.07 -10.80 -7.89
CA ILE A 18 10.85 -11.64 -7.81
C ILE A 18 9.61 -10.81 -8.19
N CYS A 19 9.50 -9.58 -7.65
CA CYS A 19 8.41 -8.66 -7.97
C CYS A 19 8.42 -8.25 -9.45
N TYR A 20 9.57 -7.94 -10.03
CA TYR A 20 9.70 -7.63 -11.47
C TYR A 20 9.32 -8.82 -12.36
N ARG A 21 9.61 -10.04 -11.92
CA ARG A 21 9.25 -11.28 -12.62
C ARG A 21 7.77 -11.64 -12.49
N LYS A 22 6.96 -10.81 -11.79
CA LYS A 22 5.52 -11.04 -11.55
C LYS A 22 5.22 -12.35 -10.82
N PHE A 23 6.17 -12.87 -10.05
CA PHE A 23 5.92 -13.99 -9.14
C PHE A 23 5.07 -13.54 -7.95
N ASN A 24 4.44 -14.51 -7.30
CA ASN A 24 3.62 -14.21 -6.11
C ASN A 24 4.48 -13.60 -4.99
N PRO A 25 4.18 -12.36 -4.54
CA PRO A 25 4.96 -11.68 -3.51
C PRO A 25 5.06 -12.45 -2.18
N VAL A 26 4.01 -13.23 -1.83
CA VAL A 26 3.99 -14.04 -0.60
C VAL A 26 5.08 -15.12 -0.64
N VAL A 27 5.24 -15.78 -1.79
CA VAL A 27 6.34 -16.75 -1.97
C VAL A 27 7.68 -16.03 -1.95
N GLY A 28 7.75 -14.83 -2.55
CA GLY A 28 8.95 -14.00 -2.56
C GLY A 28 9.42 -13.64 -1.15
N THR A 29 8.51 -13.24 -0.27
CA THR A 29 8.86 -12.90 1.12
C THR A 29 9.37 -14.12 1.90
N LEU A 30 8.78 -15.30 1.71
CA LEU A 30 9.28 -16.54 2.35
C LEU A 30 10.70 -16.89 1.90
N ILE A 31 11.01 -16.73 0.61
CA ILE A 31 12.37 -16.93 0.08
C ILE A 31 13.34 -15.92 0.73
N CYS A 32 12.94 -14.66 0.85
CA CYS A 32 13.76 -13.62 1.47
C CYS A 32 14.04 -13.93 2.95
N VAL A 33 13.03 -14.40 3.69
CA VAL A 33 13.19 -14.82 5.11
C VAL A 33 14.17 -15.98 5.22
N ALA A 34 14.09 -16.97 4.34
CA ALA A 34 15.04 -18.08 4.31
C ALA A 34 16.47 -17.61 4.02
N ILE A 35 16.66 -16.69 3.07
CA ILE A 35 17.96 -16.09 2.79
C ILE A 35 18.50 -15.37 4.04
N LEU A 36 17.69 -14.54 4.68
CA LEU A 36 18.07 -13.81 5.89
C LEU A 36 18.49 -14.76 7.02
N ALA A 37 17.72 -15.84 7.24
CA ALA A 37 18.02 -16.84 8.26
C ALA A 37 19.41 -17.49 8.02
N ILE A 38 19.71 -17.87 6.78
CA ILE A 38 20.99 -18.48 6.40
C ILE A 38 22.15 -17.50 6.66
N PHE A 39 22.04 -16.24 6.22
CA PHE A 39 23.08 -15.23 6.41
C PHE A 39 23.27 -14.83 7.88
N SER A 40 22.23 -14.96 8.70
CA SER A 40 22.27 -14.68 10.14
C SER A 40 22.69 -15.89 10.97
N GLY A 41 22.91 -17.06 10.36
CA GLY A 41 23.26 -18.30 11.06
C GLY A 41 22.12 -18.87 11.92
N LEU A 42 20.87 -18.50 11.62
CA LEU A 42 19.66 -18.95 12.31
C LEU A 42 19.08 -20.19 11.61
N SER A 43 18.32 -21.00 12.35
CA SER A 43 17.52 -22.07 11.77
C SER A 43 16.46 -21.47 10.86
N VAL A 44 16.45 -21.88 9.60
CA VAL A 44 15.47 -21.39 8.60
C VAL A 44 14.04 -21.74 9.03
N LEU A 45 13.85 -22.94 9.55
CA LEU A 45 12.53 -23.42 9.96
C LEU A 45 11.98 -22.60 11.13
N ASP A 46 12.76 -22.43 12.20
CA ASP A 46 12.35 -21.66 13.37
C ASP A 46 12.14 -20.18 13.03
N THR A 47 12.96 -19.61 12.13
CA THR A 47 12.79 -18.22 11.67
C THR A 47 11.47 -18.06 10.91
N ILE A 48 11.08 -19.03 10.09
CA ILE A 48 9.81 -18.97 9.36
C ILE A 48 8.65 -19.20 10.33
N THR A 49 8.70 -20.22 11.19
CA THR A 49 7.58 -20.58 12.07
C THR A 49 7.37 -19.57 13.20
N ASP A 50 8.42 -19.23 13.91
CA ASP A 50 8.30 -18.42 15.12
C ASP A 50 8.41 -16.93 14.85
N THR A 51 9.32 -16.51 13.95
CA THR A 51 9.52 -15.08 13.72
C THR A 51 8.58 -14.53 12.64
N TYR A 52 8.60 -15.16 11.46
CA TYR A 52 7.83 -14.65 10.32
C TYR A 52 6.32 -14.81 10.51
N PHE A 53 5.85 -16.01 10.86
CA PHE A 53 4.42 -16.24 11.05
C PHE A 53 3.85 -15.54 12.27
N THR A 54 4.62 -15.39 13.35
CA THR A 54 4.20 -14.59 14.51
C THR A 54 4.04 -13.11 14.12
N GLY A 55 5.04 -12.53 13.47
CA GLY A 55 4.96 -11.14 13.00
C GLY A 55 3.81 -10.92 12.00
N PHE A 56 3.60 -11.87 11.08
CA PHE A 56 2.47 -11.82 10.15
C PHE A 56 1.11 -11.91 10.85
N SER A 57 0.99 -12.81 11.83
CA SER A 57 -0.21 -12.99 12.65
C SER A 57 -0.54 -11.72 13.46
N ASP A 58 0.47 -11.12 14.08
CA ASP A 58 0.31 -9.89 14.86
C ASP A 58 -0.06 -8.70 13.96
N PHE A 59 0.54 -8.60 12.79
CA PHE A 59 0.15 -7.60 11.81
C PHE A 59 -1.32 -7.76 11.38
N LEU A 60 -1.75 -9.00 11.09
CA LEU A 60 -3.14 -9.27 10.77
C LEU A 60 -4.10 -8.92 11.91
N LYS A 61 -3.80 -9.38 13.14
CA LYS A 61 -4.64 -9.08 14.31
C LYS A 61 -4.84 -7.59 14.51
N ASN A 62 -3.75 -6.82 14.44
CA ASN A 62 -3.77 -5.39 14.70
C ASN A 62 -4.48 -4.60 13.59
N ASN A 63 -4.49 -5.10 12.37
CA ASN A 63 -5.04 -4.38 11.21
C ASN A 63 -6.30 -5.05 10.62
N PHE A 64 -6.72 -6.21 11.12
CA PHE A 64 -7.84 -6.97 10.55
C PHE A 64 -9.13 -6.16 10.44
N LEU A 65 -9.50 -5.50 11.53
CA LEU A 65 -10.74 -4.71 11.56
C LEU A 65 -10.68 -3.55 10.54
N LEU A 66 -9.53 -2.92 10.43
CA LEU A 66 -9.30 -1.83 9.48
C LEU A 66 -9.39 -2.31 8.03
N PHE A 67 -8.80 -3.46 7.71
CA PHE A 67 -8.90 -4.04 6.37
C PHE A 67 -10.32 -4.50 6.04
N ALA A 68 -10.99 -5.16 6.98
CA ALA A 68 -12.36 -5.63 6.80
C ALA A 68 -13.33 -4.46 6.58
N THR A 69 -13.31 -3.46 7.46
CA THR A 69 -14.17 -2.27 7.33
C THR A 69 -13.82 -1.44 6.10
N GLY A 70 -12.53 -1.31 5.76
CA GLY A 70 -12.06 -0.60 4.58
C GLY A 70 -12.55 -1.23 3.27
N THR A 71 -12.51 -2.56 3.17
CA THR A 71 -13.02 -3.27 1.98
C THR A 71 -14.53 -3.16 1.84
N VAL A 72 -15.27 -3.27 2.96
CA VAL A 72 -16.73 -3.05 2.98
C VAL A 72 -17.06 -1.61 2.56
N PHE A 73 -16.34 -0.62 3.10
CA PHE A 73 -16.52 0.79 2.72
C PHE A 73 -16.25 1.01 1.22
N ALA A 74 -15.15 0.47 0.69
CA ALA A 74 -14.82 0.58 -0.73
C ALA A 74 -15.92 -0.03 -1.62
N SER A 75 -16.45 -1.19 -1.23
CA SER A 75 -17.54 -1.88 -1.94
C SER A 75 -18.84 -1.05 -1.93
N ILE A 76 -19.19 -0.46 -0.79
CA ILE A 76 -20.36 0.44 -0.69
C ILE A 76 -20.17 1.69 -1.55
N MET A 77 -18.98 2.30 -1.52
CA MET A 77 -18.66 3.49 -2.32
C MET A 77 -18.76 3.21 -3.83
N GLU A 78 -18.31 2.04 -4.28
CA GLU A 78 -18.47 1.61 -5.68
C GLU A 78 -19.93 1.29 -6.02
N GLY A 79 -20.59 0.48 -5.20
CA GLY A 79 -21.95 0.01 -5.46
C GLY A 79 -23.01 1.13 -5.40
N SER A 80 -22.84 2.12 -4.54
CA SER A 80 -23.72 3.28 -4.43
C SER A 80 -23.49 4.36 -5.51
N GLY A 81 -22.39 4.25 -6.27
CA GLY A 81 -21.97 5.29 -7.21
C GLY A 81 -21.40 6.55 -6.54
N ALA A 82 -21.22 6.54 -5.20
CA ALA A 82 -20.65 7.68 -4.47
C ALA A 82 -19.23 8.01 -4.93
N ALA A 83 -18.40 6.99 -5.19
CA ALA A 83 -17.05 7.20 -5.71
C ALA A 83 -17.06 7.95 -7.06
N ALA A 84 -18.01 7.61 -7.96
CA ALA A 84 -18.17 8.28 -9.24
C ALA A 84 -18.68 9.73 -9.07
N ALA A 85 -19.57 9.97 -8.12
CA ALA A 85 -20.06 11.32 -7.81
C ALA A 85 -18.94 12.21 -7.27
N PHE A 86 -18.11 11.71 -6.34
CA PHE A 86 -16.92 12.42 -5.85
C PHE A 86 -15.92 12.70 -6.95
N ALA A 87 -15.62 11.71 -7.80
CA ALA A 87 -14.71 11.89 -8.93
C ALA A 87 -15.23 12.98 -9.87
N LYS A 88 -16.54 12.98 -10.20
CA LYS A 88 -17.17 13.99 -11.04
C LYS A 88 -17.13 15.39 -10.40
N MET A 89 -17.34 15.49 -9.09
CA MET A 89 -17.26 16.75 -8.35
C MET A 89 -15.84 17.36 -8.42
N ILE A 90 -14.81 16.53 -8.20
CA ILE A 90 -13.41 16.96 -8.30
C ILE A 90 -13.11 17.38 -9.75
N TYR A 91 -13.51 16.56 -10.72
CA TYR A 91 -13.31 16.81 -12.14
C TYR A 91 -13.92 18.13 -12.61
N SER A 92 -15.15 18.42 -12.17
CA SER A 92 -15.85 19.67 -12.54
C SER A 92 -15.18 20.94 -12.01
N LYS A 93 -14.44 20.84 -10.90
CA LYS A 93 -13.76 21.99 -10.27
C LYS A 93 -12.33 22.21 -10.78
N VAL A 94 -11.61 21.14 -11.09
CA VAL A 94 -10.15 21.21 -11.38
C VAL A 94 -9.84 20.86 -12.83
N GLY A 95 -10.79 20.24 -13.56
CA GLY A 95 -10.64 19.81 -14.95
C GLY A 95 -9.65 18.68 -15.15
N GLY A 96 -9.74 17.95 -16.23
CA GLY A 96 -8.90 16.89 -16.76
C GLY A 96 -7.73 16.41 -15.89
N ARG A 97 -6.51 16.71 -16.35
CA ARG A 97 -5.28 16.31 -15.63
C ARG A 97 -5.18 16.88 -14.21
N GLY A 98 -5.86 17.99 -13.92
CA GLY A 98 -5.96 18.57 -12.58
C GLY A 98 -6.73 17.71 -11.59
N ALA A 99 -7.62 16.83 -12.05
CA ALA A 99 -8.42 15.98 -11.19
C ALA A 99 -7.55 14.99 -10.38
N ILE A 100 -6.42 14.52 -10.94
CA ILE A 100 -5.47 13.67 -10.22
C ILE A 100 -4.85 14.43 -9.06
N TYR A 101 -4.39 15.66 -9.31
CA TYR A 101 -3.83 16.52 -8.26
C TYR A 101 -4.87 16.88 -7.19
N GLY A 102 -6.13 17.08 -7.60
CA GLY A 102 -7.25 17.28 -6.68
C GLY A 102 -7.49 16.07 -5.77
N CYS A 103 -7.42 14.86 -6.30
CA CYS A 103 -7.50 13.63 -5.53
C CYS A 103 -6.30 13.47 -4.58
N MET A 104 -5.08 13.74 -5.06
CA MET A 104 -3.88 13.72 -4.22
C MET A 104 -4.00 14.69 -3.05
N LEU A 105 -4.48 15.90 -3.31
CA LEU A 105 -4.68 16.93 -2.28
C LEU A 105 -5.76 16.52 -1.28
N ALA A 106 -6.83 15.86 -1.72
CA ALA A 106 -7.85 15.32 -0.83
C ALA A 106 -7.28 14.24 0.10
N VAL A 107 -6.45 13.33 -0.42
CA VAL A 107 -5.75 12.32 0.39
C VAL A 107 -4.79 12.96 1.39
N LEU A 108 -4.07 14.02 0.97
CA LEU A 108 -3.19 14.78 1.85
C LEU A 108 -3.95 15.43 3.01
N ILE A 109 -5.09 16.08 2.71
CA ILE A 109 -5.91 16.73 3.74
C ILE A 109 -6.48 15.69 4.71
N LEU A 110 -6.99 14.57 4.22
CA LEU A 110 -7.53 13.51 5.08
C LEU A 110 -6.44 12.91 5.98
N GLY A 111 -5.26 12.70 5.44
CA GLY A 111 -4.14 12.23 6.23
C GLY A 111 -3.69 13.27 7.28
N TYR A 112 -3.72 14.56 6.93
CA TYR A 112 -3.43 15.65 7.86
C TYR A 112 -4.39 15.69 9.07
N ILE A 113 -5.65 15.34 8.84
CA ILE A 113 -6.68 15.26 9.89
C ILE A 113 -6.46 14.05 10.83
N GLY A 114 -5.48 13.18 10.51
CA GLY A 114 -5.11 12.01 11.32
C GLY A 114 -5.78 10.71 10.89
N VAL A 115 -6.29 10.62 9.67
CA VAL A 115 -6.80 9.36 9.14
C VAL A 115 -5.63 8.43 8.86
N ASN A 116 -5.67 7.21 9.41
CA ASN A 116 -4.64 6.20 9.24
C ASN A 116 -4.35 5.93 7.75
N GLY A 117 -3.06 5.86 7.38
CA GLY A 117 -2.63 5.68 5.99
C GLY A 117 -3.21 4.44 5.29
N TRP A 118 -3.38 3.34 6.02
CA TRP A 118 -4.01 2.14 5.47
C TRP A 118 -5.49 2.36 5.14
N ALA A 119 -6.22 3.06 6.03
CA ALA A 119 -7.61 3.42 5.77
C ALA A 119 -7.74 4.34 4.55
N LEU A 120 -6.81 5.28 4.39
CA LEU A 120 -6.77 6.18 3.23
C LEU A 120 -6.61 5.44 1.91
N MET A 121 -5.84 4.35 1.87
CA MET A 121 -5.71 3.53 0.68
C MET A 121 -7.07 2.97 0.22
N PHE A 122 -7.86 2.44 1.16
CA PHE A 122 -9.18 1.88 0.85
C PHE A 122 -10.20 2.95 0.44
N ILE A 123 -10.16 4.11 1.09
CA ILE A 123 -11.05 5.23 0.78
C ILE A 123 -10.70 5.87 -0.58
N ALA A 124 -9.41 6.07 -0.84
CA ALA A 124 -8.94 6.76 -2.03
C ALA A 124 -9.05 5.91 -3.30
N TYR A 125 -8.80 4.60 -3.20
CA TYR A 125 -8.73 3.72 -4.36
C TYR A 125 -9.96 3.78 -5.28
N PRO A 126 -11.22 3.61 -4.79
CA PRO A 126 -12.39 3.67 -5.66
C PRO A 126 -12.58 5.04 -6.31
N ILE A 127 -12.23 6.13 -5.62
CA ILE A 127 -12.31 7.49 -6.15
C ILE A 127 -11.29 7.67 -7.28
N PHE A 128 -10.03 7.30 -7.04
CA PHE A 128 -8.98 7.34 -8.07
C PHE A 128 -9.33 6.47 -9.27
N LEU A 129 -9.90 5.29 -9.05
CA LEU A 129 -10.30 4.39 -10.12
C LEU A 129 -11.32 5.06 -11.06
N CYS A 130 -12.29 5.81 -10.52
CA CYS A 130 -13.26 6.56 -11.31
C CYS A 130 -12.61 7.71 -12.08
N VAL A 131 -11.72 8.48 -11.45
CA VAL A 131 -10.98 9.59 -12.10
C VAL A 131 -10.10 9.06 -13.22
N PHE A 132 -9.35 7.98 -12.98
CA PHE A 132 -8.46 7.38 -13.97
C PHE A 132 -9.22 6.81 -15.17
N LYS A 133 -10.41 6.24 -14.94
CA LYS A 133 -11.30 5.81 -16.03
C LYS A 133 -11.77 6.97 -16.89
N GLN A 134 -12.11 8.12 -16.31
CA GLN A 134 -12.56 9.30 -17.04
C GLN A 134 -11.44 9.93 -17.89
N GLU A 135 -10.20 9.89 -17.39
CA GLU A 135 -9.03 10.44 -18.08
C GLU A 135 -8.31 9.44 -19.01
N ASN A 136 -8.87 8.25 -19.20
CA ASN A 136 -8.21 7.17 -19.98
C ASN A 136 -6.78 6.84 -19.48
N LEU A 137 -6.53 6.98 -18.19
CA LEU A 137 -5.23 6.69 -17.59
C LEU A 137 -5.11 5.22 -17.19
N PRO A 138 -3.92 4.65 -17.30
CA PRO A 138 -3.70 3.26 -16.95
C PRO A 138 -3.82 3.04 -15.44
N ARG A 139 -4.66 2.06 -15.04
CA ARG A 139 -4.99 1.77 -13.64
C ARG A 139 -3.79 1.36 -12.77
N TRP A 140 -2.73 0.85 -13.39
CA TRP A 140 -1.52 0.44 -12.65
C TRP A 140 -0.77 1.61 -12.01
N LEU A 141 -1.06 2.86 -12.41
CA LEU A 141 -0.50 4.06 -11.77
C LEU A 141 -1.19 4.42 -10.46
N ILE A 142 -2.42 3.96 -10.21
CA ILE A 142 -3.21 4.34 -9.04
C ILE A 142 -2.47 4.07 -7.72
N PRO A 143 -1.90 2.87 -7.48
CA PRO A 143 -1.17 2.61 -6.24
C PRO A 143 0.00 3.56 -6.03
N GLY A 144 0.74 3.89 -7.11
CA GLY A 144 1.86 4.83 -7.05
C GLY A 144 1.43 6.24 -6.66
N VAL A 145 0.33 6.73 -7.22
CA VAL A 145 -0.21 8.07 -6.91
C VAL A 145 -0.73 8.14 -5.47
N ILE A 146 -1.45 7.12 -5.01
CA ILE A 146 -1.93 7.05 -3.62
C ILE A 146 -0.73 6.99 -2.67
N TYR A 147 0.25 6.12 -2.94
CA TYR A 147 1.42 5.97 -2.10
C TYR A 147 2.26 7.26 -2.03
N THR A 148 2.40 7.97 -3.14
CA THR A 148 3.09 9.28 -3.15
C THR A 148 2.38 10.27 -2.24
N SER A 149 1.04 10.32 -2.27
CA SER A 149 0.26 11.20 -1.38
C SER A 149 0.44 10.85 0.09
N LEU A 150 0.50 9.54 0.42
CA LEU A 150 0.74 9.05 1.78
C LEU A 150 2.17 9.30 2.26
N ALA A 151 3.16 9.15 1.38
CA ALA A 151 4.56 9.41 1.69
C ALA A 151 4.80 10.89 2.03
N TYR A 152 4.16 11.80 1.32
CA TYR A 152 4.18 13.22 1.67
C TYR A 152 3.59 13.48 3.05
N ASN A 153 2.51 12.80 3.39
CA ASN A 153 1.87 12.96 4.70
C ASN A 153 2.81 12.52 5.83
N SER A 154 3.38 11.33 5.76
CA SER A 154 4.30 10.80 6.76
C SER A 154 5.60 11.59 6.88
N SER A 155 6.03 12.28 5.80
CA SER A 155 7.25 13.07 5.79
C SER A 155 7.07 14.46 6.39
N MET A 156 5.86 15.03 6.33
CA MET A 156 5.58 16.38 6.81
C MET A 156 5.12 16.43 8.27
N PHE A 157 4.69 15.29 8.84
CA PHE A 157 4.16 15.26 10.20
C PHE A 157 4.86 14.19 11.04
N PRO A 158 5.77 14.62 11.97
CA PRO A 158 6.35 13.71 12.94
C PRO A 158 5.25 13.27 13.91
N GLY A 159 4.86 12.01 13.83
CA GLY A 159 3.88 11.38 14.72
C GLY A 159 2.66 10.75 14.04
N SER A 160 2.60 10.71 12.72
CA SER A 160 1.58 9.96 11.98
C SER A 160 2.00 8.52 11.74
#